data_1ed46709fef373d49fe66321e191fd6c
#
_entry.id   1ed46709fef373d49fe66321e191fd6c
#
_cell.length_a   1.000
_cell.length_b   1.000
_cell.length_c   1.000
_cell.angle_alpha   90.00
_cell.angle_beta   90.00
_cell.angle_gamma   90.00
#
_symmetry.space_group_name_H-M   'P 1'
#
loop_
_entity.id
_entity.type
_entity.pdbx_description
1 polymer ?
#
loop_
_entity_poly.entity_id
_entity_poly.type
_entity_poly.pdbx_seq_one_letter_code
_entity_poly.pdbx_strand_id
1 'polypeptide(L)'
;MQGVSSIFPCRAPPPPLPQPLSLHHFPCKTHIPNLLFPATTTRPSLLAAPRKLLCRPPRGKYLRDNYIVKKVSAKEVQELVKGERKVPLVIDFYAQWCGPCILMAQVIEMLAVEYENIAMVVKVDTDDEYEFAHDMQIRGLPTVYFISPDPNKEAVRTEGLVPIHMMRDILDNEM
;
A
#
# COMPACT_ATOMS: atom_id res chain seq x y z
N MET A 1 52.78 -4.53 -35.17
CA MET A 1 52.48 -3.35 -34.31
C MET A 1 51.34 -2.57 -34.95
N GLN A 2 50.12 -2.81 -34.53
CA GLN A 2 48.96 -2.06 -35.00
C GLN A 2 48.23 -1.57 -33.75
N GLY A 3 48.23 -0.24 -33.56
CA GLY A 3 47.58 0.43 -32.45
C GLY A 3 46.09 0.51 -32.66
N VAL A 4 45.32 0.06 -31.69
CA VAL A 4 43.86 0.17 -31.67
C VAL A 4 43.50 1.44 -30.91
N SER A 5 43.07 2.49 -31.62
CA SER A 5 42.54 3.73 -31.05
C SER A 5 41.13 3.49 -30.51
N SER A 6 40.98 3.54 -29.17
CA SER A 6 39.69 3.55 -28.52
C SER A 6 39.01 4.91 -28.63
N ILE A 7 37.95 5.00 -29.38
CA ILE A 7 37.08 6.16 -29.44
C ILE A 7 36.00 6.02 -28.40
N PHE A 8 36.09 6.80 -27.30
CA PHE A 8 35.03 6.93 -26.30
C PHE A 8 33.94 7.84 -26.86
N PRO A 9 32.66 7.44 -26.87
CA PRO A 9 31.58 8.35 -27.21
C PRO A 9 31.32 9.34 -26.07
N CYS A 10 31.33 10.65 -26.40
CA CYS A 10 30.92 11.71 -25.50
C CYS A 10 29.47 11.50 -25.02
N ARG A 11 29.31 11.31 -23.72
CA ARG A 11 28.02 11.22 -23.04
C ARG A 11 27.42 12.62 -22.95
N ALA A 12 26.24 12.81 -23.53
CA ALA A 12 25.48 14.05 -23.42
C ALA A 12 25.09 14.34 -21.95
N PRO A 13 25.06 15.59 -21.52
CA PRO A 13 24.64 15.94 -20.15
C PRO A 13 23.14 15.69 -19.96
N PRO A 14 22.70 15.32 -18.74
CA PRO A 14 21.31 15.11 -18.44
C PRO A 14 20.50 16.41 -18.54
N PRO A 15 19.19 16.34 -18.87
CA PRO A 15 18.32 17.51 -18.92
C PRO A 15 18.15 18.14 -17.54
N PRO A 16 17.94 19.48 -17.45
CA PRO A 16 17.76 20.17 -16.18
C PRO A 16 16.43 19.75 -15.54
N LEU A 17 16.46 19.61 -14.20
CA LEU A 17 15.30 19.32 -13.36
C LEU A 17 14.22 20.41 -13.51
N PRO A 18 12.93 20.05 -13.54
CA PRO A 18 11.84 21.01 -13.56
C PRO A 18 11.83 21.85 -12.29
N GLN A 19 11.77 23.18 -12.45
CA GLN A 19 11.71 24.14 -11.34
C GLN A 19 10.34 24.04 -10.65
N PRO A 20 10.27 24.25 -9.30
CA PRO A 20 9.00 24.25 -8.59
C PRO A 20 8.15 25.45 -9.04
N LEU A 21 6.92 25.16 -9.45
CA LEU A 21 5.93 26.15 -9.81
C LEU A 21 5.61 27.01 -8.58
N SER A 22 5.83 28.32 -8.72
CA SER A 22 5.49 29.34 -7.74
C SER A 22 3.99 29.30 -7.44
N LEU A 23 3.65 29.08 -6.17
CA LEU A 23 2.31 29.18 -5.63
C LEU A 23 1.81 30.63 -5.76
N HIS A 24 1.01 30.90 -6.78
CA HIS A 24 0.27 32.15 -6.87
C HIS A 24 -0.76 32.20 -5.74
N HIS A 25 -0.57 33.15 -4.85
CA HIS A 25 -1.52 33.56 -3.81
C HIS A 25 -2.82 33.98 -4.46
N PHE A 26 -3.90 33.22 -4.31
CA PHE A 26 -5.24 33.66 -4.63
C PHE A 26 -5.79 34.49 -3.46
N PRO A 27 -6.10 35.80 -3.64
CA PRO A 27 -6.78 36.56 -2.61
C PRO A 27 -8.24 36.12 -2.54
N CYS A 28 -8.62 35.53 -1.42
CA CYS A 28 -10.02 35.24 -1.10
C CYS A 28 -10.76 36.57 -0.80
N LYS A 29 -11.45 37.15 -1.80
CA LYS A 29 -12.37 38.25 -1.60
C LYS A 29 -13.70 37.71 -1.12
N THR A 30 -13.90 37.65 0.18
CA THR A 30 -15.21 37.47 0.77
C THR A 30 -15.98 38.82 0.76
N HIS A 31 -16.88 38.97 -0.19
CA HIS A 31 -17.89 40.05 -0.18
C HIS A 31 -19.05 39.59 0.71
N ILE A 32 -19.13 40.14 1.92
CA ILE A 32 -20.27 39.94 2.80
C ILE A 32 -21.21 41.17 2.59
N PRO A 33 -22.44 41.00 2.10
CA PRO A 33 -23.38 42.10 2.08
C PRO A 33 -23.86 42.43 3.49
N ASN A 34 -23.79 43.71 3.86
CA ASN A 34 -24.32 44.27 5.09
C ASN A 34 -25.84 44.05 5.14
N LEU A 35 -26.32 43.15 5.98
CA LEU A 35 -27.69 43.08 6.42
C LEU A 35 -27.81 43.78 7.78
N LEU A 36 -28.42 44.94 7.79
CA LEU A 36 -28.82 45.64 9.02
C LEU A 36 -29.87 44.80 9.75
N PHE A 37 -29.54 44.31 10.95
CA PHE A 37 -30.51 43.81 11.91
C PHE A 37 -30.61 44.80 13.07
N PRO A 38 -31.84 45.11 13.53
CA PRO A 38 -32.07 46.00 14.67
C PRO A 38 -31.64 45.33 15.97
N ALA A 39 -30.96 46.09 16.80
CA ALA A 39 -30.54 45.70 18.13
C ALA A 39 -31.77 45.52 19.06
N THR A 40 -32.01 44.29 19.50
CA THR A 40 -32.78 44.03 20.70
C THR A 40 -31.90 43.36 21.72
N THR A 41 -31.75 44.09 22.81
CA THR A 41 -31.00 43.76 24.02
C THR A 41 -31.64 42.57 24.72
N THR A 42 -30.90 41.49 24.90
CA THR A 42 -30.94 40.64 26.10
C THR A 42 -29.70 39.73 26.14
N ARG A 43 -28.82 40.01 27.09
CA ARG A 43 -27.72 39.10 27.46
C ARG A 43 -28.26 37.97 28.35
N PRO A 44 -27.92 36.72 28.05
CA PRO A 44 -27.52 35.78 29.07
C PRO A 44 -26.04 35.44 28.89
N SER A 45 -25.23 35.81 29.90
CA SER A 45 -23.87 35.35 30.05
C SER A 45 -23.90 33.86 30.35
N LEU A 46 -23.66 33.06 29.34
CA LEU A 46 -23.22 31.67 29.52
C LEU A 46 -21.78 31.60 29.07
N LEU A 47 -20.89 31.48 30.02
CA LEU A 47 -19.50 31.06 29.83
C LEU A 47 -19.52 29.69 29.13
N ALA A 48 -19.62 29.71 27.82
CA ALA A 48 -19.41 28.50 27.01
C ALA A 48 -17.90 28.26 26.99
N ALA A 49 -17.45 27.33 27.83
CA ALA A 49 -16.11 26.79 27.75
C ALA A 49 -15.83 26.34 26.31
N PRO A 50 -14.63 26.63 25.75
CA PRO A 50 -14.29 26.19 24.41
C PRO A 50 -14.35 24.67 24.36
N ARG A 51 -15.37 24.13 23.67
CA ARG A 51 -15.43 22.71 23.36
C ARG A 51 -14.25 22.43 22.45
N LYS A 52 -13.19 21.82 23.02
CA LYS A 52 -12.13 21.22 22.22
C LYS A 52 -12.82 20.20 21.31
N LEU A 53 -12.91 20.52 20.03
CA LEU A 53 -13.26 19.55 19.00
C LEU A 53 -12.12 18.53 18.97
N LEU A 54 -12.25 17.51 19.82
CA LEU A 54 -11.42 16.31 19.70
C LEU A 54 -11.90 15.60 18.43
N CYS A 55 -11.21 15.84 17.33
CA CYS A 55 -11.30 14.95 16.17
C CYS A 55 -10.81 13.59 16.63
N ARG A 56 -11.73 12.76 17.09
CA ARG A 56 -11.45 11.33 17.26
C ARG A 56 -11.21 10.76 15.87
N PRO A 57 -10.02 10.20 15.59
CA PRO A 57 -9.85 9.47 14.35
C PRO A 57 -10.90 8.35 14.29
N PRO A 58 -11.49 8.10 13.14
CA PRO A 58 -12.46 7.02 12.99
C PRO A 58 -11.80 5.72 13.46
N ARG A 59 -12.39 5.05 14.45
CA ARG A 59 -11.98 3.72 14.91
C ARG A 59 -12.50 2.66 13.93
N GLY A 60 -12.13 2.76 12.68
CA GLY A 60 -12.45 1.76 11.67
C GLY A 60 -11.17 1.02 11.30
N LYS A 61 -11.21 -0.29 11.23
CA LYS A 61 -10.19 -1.03 10.49
C LYS A 61 -10.33 -0.61 9.04
N TYR A 62 -9.28 0.00 8.48
CA TYR A 62 -9.26 0.40 7.08
C TYR A 62 -9.15 -0.80 6.13
N LEU A 63 -8.59 -1.90 6.63
CA LEU A 63 -8.48 -3.17 5.93
C LEU A 63 -9.49 -4.16 6.53
N ARG A 64 -10.29 -4.77 5.68
CA ARG A 64 -11.21 -5.83 6.12
C ARG A 64 -10.43 -7.12 6.35
N ASP A 65 -10.70 -7.76 7.47
CA ASP A 65 -9.99 -9.00 7.83
C ASP A 65 -10.30 -10.14 6.86
N ASN A 66 -11.54 -10.25 6.40
CA ASN A 66 -12.00 -11.29 5.49
C ASN A 66 -12.93 -10.69 4.44
N TYR A 67 -12.42 -10.58 3.22
CA TYR A 67 -13.23 -10.29 2.04
C TYR A 67 -13.07 -11.49 1.08
N ILE A 68 -12.44 -11.33 -0.08
CA ILE A 68 -12.10 -12.46 -0.96
C ILE A 68 -10.79 -13.08 -0.46
N VAL A 69 -9.79 -12.25 -0.16
CA VAL A 69 -8.50 -12.67 0.38
C VAL A 69 -8.61 -12.88 1.89
N LYS A 70 -8.41 -14.11 2.33
CA LYS A 70 -8.50 -14.48 3.75
C LYS A 70 -7.26 -14.08 4.52
N LYS A 71 -7.47 -13.55 5.74
CA LYS A 71 -6.42 -13.41 6.73
C LYS A 71 -6.10 -14.79 7.31
N VAL A 72 -4.83 -15.13 7.33
CA VAL A 72 -4.33 -16.42 7.84
C VAL A 72 -3.25 -16.20 8.89
N SER A 73 -3.09 -17.15 9.79
CA SER A 73 -2.04 -17.19 10.79
C SER A 73 -0.74 -17.80 10.23
N ALA A 74 0.36 -17.60 10.94
CA ALA A 74 1.66 -18.19 10.63
C ALA A 74 1.59 -19.72 10.49
N LYS A 75 0.82 -20.38 11.35
CA LYS A 75 0.63 -21.83 11.32
C LYS A 75 -0.06 -22.29 10.04
N GLU A 76 -1.14 -21.60 9.66
CA GLU A 76 -1.89 -21.89 8.42
C GLU A 76 -1.01 -21.67 7.18
N VAL A 77 -0.18 -20.59 7.17
CA VAL A 77 0.78 -20.38 6.08
C VAL A 77 1.77 -21.54 5.99
N GLN A 78 2.33 -21.99 7.13
CA GLN A 78 3.27 -23.10 7.15
C GLN A 78 2.63 -24.40 6.68
N GLU A 79 1.38 -24.65 7.02
CA GLU A 79 0.62 -25.80 6.54
C GLU A 79 0.38 -25.71 5.03
N LEU A 80 0.00 -24.52 4.53
CA LEU A 80 -0.16 -24.27 3.10
C LEU A 80 1.14 -24.46 2.32
N VAL A 81 2.28 -24.03 2.87
CA VAL A 81 3.60 -24.17 2.20
C VAL A 81 4.07 -25.63 2.20
N LYS A 82 3.86 -26.37 3.30
CA LYS A 82 4.27 -27.77 3.43
C LYS A 82 3.33 -28.75 2.71
N GLY A 83 2.05 -28.36 2.53
CA GLY A 83 1.05 -29.20 1.89
C GLY A 83 1.31 -29.35 0.39
N GLU A 84 0.79 -30.45 -0.18
CA GLU A 84 0.77 -30.63 -1.64
C GLU A 84 -0.18 -29.61 -2.28
N ARG A 85 0.41 -28.67 -3.04
CA ARG A 85 -0.34 -27.68 -3.80
C ARG A 85 -0.16 -27.92 -5.29
N LYS A 86 -1.22 -27.66 -6.03
CA LYS A 86 -1.19 -27.67 -7.51
C LYS A 86 -1.14 -26.28 -8.10
N VAL A 87 -1.32 -25.26 -7.26
CA VAL A 87 -1.40 -23.85 -7.65
C VAL A 87 -0.39 -23.01 -6.85
N PRO A 88 0.10 -21.90 -7.42
CA PRO A 88 0.95 -20.96 -6.68
C PRO A 88 0.24 -20.38 -5.46
N LEU A 89 1.02 -20.03 -4.44
CA LEU A 89 0.58 -19.34 -3.24
C LEU A 89 1.11 -17.92 -3.23
N VAL A 90 0.21 -16.95 -3.10
CA VAL A 90 0.53 -15.52 -2.94
C VAL A 90 0.23 -15.11 -1.50
N ILE A 91 1.21 -14.53 -0.82
CA ILE A 91 1.08 -14.10 0.58
C ILE A 91 1.35 -12.60 0.66
N ASP A 92 0.34 -11.83 1.04
CA ASP A 92 0.46 -10.38 1.28
C ASP A 92 0.70 -10.11 2.77
N PHE A 93 1.87 -9.58 3.10
CA PHE A 93 2.22 -9.13 4.44
C PHE A 93 1.86 -7.66 4.60
N TYR A 94 0.95 -7.37 5.52
CA TYR A 94 0.41 -6.03 5.75
C TYR A 94 0.33 -5.68 7.24
N ALA A 95 0.05 -4.40 7.55
CA ALA A 95 -0.35 -3.95 8.88
C ALA A 95 -1.49 -2.93 8.78
N GLN A 96 -2.29 -2.82 9.84
CA GLN A 96 -3.47 -1.93 9.86
C GLN A 96 -3.11 -0.43 9.78
N TRP A 97 -1.93 -0.05 10.24
CA TRP A 97 -1.42 1.32 10.22
C TRP A 97 -0.68 1.68 8.92
N CYS A 98 -0.45 0.72 8.04
CA CYS A 98 0.33 0.89 6.83
C CYS A 98 -0.52 1.52 5.71
N GLY A 99 -0.29 2.79 5.39
CA GLY A 99 -1.01 3.50 4.33
C GLY A 99 -0.91 2.86 2.95
N PRO A 100 0.30 2.53 2.44
CA PRO A 100 0.46 1.83 1.16
C PRO A 100 -0.23 0.46 1.11
N CYS A 101 -0.34 -0.25 2.25
CA CYS A 101 -1.02 -1.54 2.32
C CYS A 101 -2.52 -1.44 2.00
N ILE A 102 -3.15 -0.30 2.31
CA ILE A 102 -4.57 -0.05 1.97
C ILE A 102 -4.77 -0.03 0.45
N LEU A 103 -3.82 0.55 -0.28
CA LEU A 103 -3.85 0.57 -1.75
C LEU A 103 -3.53 -0.81 -2.32
N MET A 104 -2.54 -1.50 -1.74
CA MET A 104 -2.16 -2.85 -2.14
C MET A 104 -3.32 -3.84 -1.94
N ALA A 105 -4.08 -3.73 -0.86
CA ALA A 105 -5.22 -4.61 -0.59
C ALA A 105 -6.23 -4.64 -1.74
N GLN A 106 -6.49 -3.50 -2.41
CA GLN A 106 -7.38 -3.48 -3.58
C GLN A 106 -6.78 -4.24 -4.76
N VAL A 107 -5.48 -4.10 -4.99
CA VAL A 107 -4.77 -4.79 -6.07
C VAL A 107 -4.75 -6.30 -5.82
N ILE A 108 -4.50 -6.72 -4.57
CA ILE A 108 -4.49 -8.14 -4.16
C ILE A 108 -5.89 -8.77 -4.26
N GLU A 109 -6.95 -8.04 -3.89
CA GLU A 109 -8.32 -8.52 -4.06
C GLU A 109 -8.68 -8.69 -5.56
N MET A 110 -8.25 -7.74 -6.43
CA MET A 110 -8.44 -7.87 -7.88
C MET A 110 -7.68 -9.07 -8.44
N LEU A 111 -6.44 -9.28 -8.00
CA LEU A 111 -5.62 -10.43 -8.39
C LEU A 111 -6.29 -11.75 -7.96
N ALA A 112 -6.84 -11.81 -6.75
CA ALA A 112 -7.53 -12.99 -6.23
C ALA A 112 -8.79 -13.36 -7.03
N VAL A 113 -9.51 -12.35 -7.53
CA VAL A 113 -10.66 -12.57 -8.43
C VAL A 113 -10.21 -13.10 -9.79
N GLU A 114 -9.17 -12.47 -10.36
CA GLU A 114 -8.68 -12.80 -11.70
C GLU A 114 -8.05 -14.20 -11.76
N TYR A 115 -7.33 -14.59 -10.71
CA TYR A 115 -6.66 -15.88 -10.60
C TYR A 115 -7.43 -16.89 -9.72
N GLU A 116 -8.75 -16.73 -9.61
CA GLU A 116 -9.58 -17.69 -8.89
C GLU A 116 -9.35 -19.11 -9.45
N ASN A 117 -9.05 -20.06 -8.57
CA ASN A 117 -8.67 -21.44 -8.89
C ASN A 117 -7.31 -21.64 -9.61
N ILE A 118 -6.62 -20.58 -9.98
CA ILE A 118 -5.29 -20.63 -10.62
C ILE A 118 -4.19 -20.33 -9.60
N ALA A 119 -4.45 -19.46 -8.64
CA ALA A 119 -3.54 -19.13 -7.54
C ALA A 119 -4.31 -19.06 -6.22
N MET A 120 -3.65 -19.40 -5.13
CA MET A 120 -4.18 -19.23 -3.78
C MET A 120 -3.63 -17.92 -3.22
N VAL A 121 -4.51 -16.96 -2.89
CA VAL A 121 -4.12 -15.66 -2.38
C VAL A 121 -4.56 -15.53 -0.93
N VAL A 122 -3.61 -15.23 -0.04
CA VAL A 122 -3.84 -15.04 1.40
C VAL A 122 -3.13 -13.80 1.91
N LYS A 123 -3.53 -13.29 3.07
CA LYS A 123 -2.86 -12.15 3.72
C LYS A 123 -2.52 -12.44 5.17
N VAL A 124 -1.41 -11.89 5.64
CA VAL A 124 -0.88 -12.03 7.00
C VAL A 124 -0.72 -10.65 7.62
N ASP A 125 -1.30 -10.46 8.80
CA ASP A 125 -1.13 -9.24 9.59
C ASP A 125 0.17 -9.35 10.41
N THR A 126 1.13 -8.48 10.13
CA THR A 126 2.45 -8.52 10.78
C THR A 126 2.42 -8.07 12.23
N ASP A 127 1.37 -7.36 12.66
CA ASP A 127 1.20 -6.97 14.05
C ASP A 127 0.72 -8.17 14.91
N ASP A 128 -0.13 -9.03 14.32
CA ASP A 128 -0.59 -10.24 14.99
C ASP A 128 0.44 -11.39 14.93
N GLU A 129 1.22 -11.47 13.84
CA GLU A 129 2.18 -12.54 13.55
C GLU A 129 3.63 -12.00 13.46
N TYR A 130 4.03 -11.20 14.47
CA TYR A 130 5.31 -10.49 14.45
C TYR A 130 6.53 -11.40 14.33
N GLU A 131 6.58 -12.48 15.09
CA GLU A 131 7.72 -13.42 15.06
C GLU A 131 7.86 -14.06 13.68
N PHE A 132 6.74 -14.47 13.10
CA PHE A 132 6.74 -15.03 11.75
C PHE A 132 7.18 -14.03 10.69
N ALA A 133 6.69 -12.80 10.76
CA ALA A 133 7.11 -11.73 9.85
C ALA A 133 8.62 -11.44 9.98
N HIS A 134 9.15 -11.47 11.21
CA HIS A 134 10.58 -11.32 11.47
C HIS A 134 11.40 -12.48 10.86
N ASP A 135 10.96 -13.72 11.06
CA ASP A 135 11.62 -14.91 10.50
C ASP A 135 11.61 -14.90 8.96
N MET A 136 10.51 -14.42 8.36
CA MET A 136 10.40 -14.21 6.92
C MET A 136 11.18 -12.98 6.43
N GLN A 137 11.91 -12.30 7.32
CA GLN A 137 12.71 -11.11 7.02
C GLN A 137 11.92 -9.98 6.35
N ILE A 138 10.67 -9.74 6.78
CA ILE A 138 9.86 -8.62 6.32
C ILE A 138 10.46 -7.33 6.87
N ARG A 139 11.08 -6.51 5.99
CA ARG A 139 11.76 -5.26 6.36
C ARG A 139 10.93 -4.01 6.08
N GLY A 140 9.91 -4.14 5.27
CA GLY A 140 9.02 -3.05 4.87
C GLY A 140 7.65 -3.58 4.46
N LEU A 141 6.65 -2.70 4.45
CA LEU A 141 5.28 -3.04 4.10
C LEU A 141 4.74 -2.12 2.98
N PRO A 142 3.93 -2.66 2.10
CA PRO A 142 3.57 -4.07 1.93
C PRO A 142 4.72 -4.91 1.38
N THR A 143 4.74 -6.21 1.67
CA THR A 143 5.63 -7.19 1.04
C THR A 143 4.78 -8.37 0.56
N VAL A 144 4.97 -8.78 -0.69
CA VAL A 144 4.24 -9.91 -1.27
C VAL A 144 5.21 -11.01 -1.67
N TYR A 145 4.91 -12.24 -1.24
CA TYR A 145 5.62 -13.45 -1.65
C TYR A 145 4.78 -14.24 -2.64
N PHE A 146 5.42 -14.72 -3.68
CA PHE A 146 4.90 -15.66 -4.66
C PHE A 146 5.66 -16.97 -4.51
N ILE A 147 4.96 -18.05 -4.21
CA ILE A 147 5.56 -19.36 -3.92
C ILE A 147 4.99 -20.36 -4.90
N SER A 148 5.85 -20.90 -5.76
CA SER A 148 5.51 -21.93 -6.73
C SER A 148 5.01 -23.23 -6.04
N PRO A 149 4.14 -24.00 -6.67
CA PRO A 149 3.87 -25.36 -6.25
C PRO A 149 5.06 -26.31 -6.45
N ASP A 150 6.01 -25.97 -7.34
CA ASP A 150 7.23 -26.71 -7.54
C ASP A 150 8.27 -26.36 -6.47
N PRO A 151 8.69 -27.31 -5.60
CA PRO A 151 9.65 -27.06 -4.53
C PRO A 151 11.06 -26.69 -5.03
N ASN A 152 11.37 -26.91 -6.31
CA ASN A 152 12.65 -26.54 -6.90
C ASN A 152 12.73 -25.09 -7.38
N LYS A 153 11.59 -24.42 -7.46
CA LYS A 153 11.53 -23.00 -7.81
C LYS A 153 11.65 -22.13 -6.56
N GLU A 154 12.49 -21.11 -6.63
CA GLU A 154 12.62 -20.12 -5.57
C GLU A 154 11.37 -19.26 -5.47
N ALA A 155 11.06 -18.83 -4.25
CA ALA A 155 9.96 -17.89 -4.03
C ALA A 155 10.37 -16.48 -4.51
N VAL A 156 9.48 -15.83 -5.25
CA VAL A 156 9.66 -14.45 -5.67
C VAL A 156 9.12 -13.51 -4.58
N ARG A 157 9.91 -12.53 -4.21
CA ARG A 157 9.53 -11.51 -3.20
C ARG A 157 9.50 -10.13 -3.83
N THR A 158 8.44 -9.40 -3.55
CA THR A 158 8.31 -7.99 -3.93
C THR A 158 8.10 -7.11 -2.71
N GLU A 159 8.66 -5.92 -2.69
CA GLU A 159 8.52 -4.95 -1.60
C GLU A 159 7.90 -3.64 -2.11
N GLY A 160 7.05 -3.04 -1.28
CA GLY A 160 6.34 -1.81 -1.60
C GLY A 160 5.13 -2.03 -2.50
N LEU A 161 4.59 -0.92 -3.01
CA LEU A 161 3.41 -0.95 -3.85
C LEU A 161 3.76 -1.44 -5.26
N VAL A 162 3.29 -2.63 -5.61
CA VAL A 162 3.53 -3.28 -6.90
C VAL A 162 2.28 -3.19 -7.76
N PRO A 163 2.39 -2.74 -9.03
CA PRO A 163 1.26 -2.69 -9.94
C PRO A 163 0.80 -4.11 -10.34
N ILE A 164 -0.50 -4.26 -10.59
CA ILE A 164 -1.12 -5.57 -10.87
C ILE A 164 -0.51 -6.30 -12.07
N HIS A 165 -0.08 -5.57 -13.11
CA HIS A 165 0.53 -6.18 -14.28
C HIS A 165 1.84 -6.91 -13.94
N MET A 166 2.67 -6.37 -13.04
CA MET A 166 3.89 -7.05 -12.59
C MET A 166 3.57 -8.33 -11.80
N MET A 167 2.49 -8.32 -11.00
CA MET A 167 2.07 -9.52 -10.28
C MET A 167 1.57 -10.61 -11.23
N ARG A 168 0.87 -10.20 -12.30
CA ARG A 168 0.47 -11.13 -13.39
C ARG A 168 1.69 -11.73 -14.06
N ASP A 169 2.65 -10.89 -14.43
CA ASP A 169 3.89 -11.34 -15.08
C ASP A 169 4.64 -12.38 -14.23
N ILE A 170 4.68 -12.19 -12.91
CA ILE A 170 5.28 -13.16 -11.97
C ILE A 170 4.48 -14.46 -11.97
N LEU A 171 3.14 -14.39 -11.85
CA LEU A 171 2.29 -15.59 -11.79
C LEU A 171 2.33 -16.38 -13.10
N ASP A 172 2.32 -15.69 -14.24
CA ASP A 172 2.22 -16.32 -15.56
C ASP A 172 3.56 -16.89 -16.04
N ASN A 173 4.70 -16.27 -15.66
CA ASN A 173 6.01 -16.63 -16.20
C ASN A 173 6.95 -17.30 -15.21
N GLU A 174 6.78 -17.07 -13.90
CA GLU A 174 7.74 -17.52 -12.89
C GLU A 174 7.17 -18.62 -11.97
N MET A 175 5.85 -18.84 -11.93
CA MET A 175 5.22 -19.78 -11.00
C MET A 175 4.82 -21.14 -11.62
#